data_a6ce13739ae6c26b7bbcaec0056ae605
#
_entry.id   a6ce13739ae6c26b7bbcaec0056ae605
#
_cell.length_a   1.000
_cell.length_b   1.000
_cell.length_c   1.000
_cell.angle_alpha   90.00
_cell.angle_beta   90.00
_cell.angle_gamma   90.00
#
_symmetry.space_group_name_H-M   'P 1'
#
loop_
_entity.id
_entity.type
_entity.pdbx_description
1 polymer ?
#
loop_
_entity_poly.entity_id
_entity_poly.type
_entity_poly.pdbx_seq_one_letter_code
_entity_poly.pdbx_strand_id
1 'polypeptide(L)'
;MSGEPIRVSRQLLSKARACVSDIASLSQKIPFFPVERVMDLGPVAFARVSASSRIGWAAIFLKAYALVARRHPVLRSWYVSGFMSHVATCSASVATLAVNRMENGEDRLWFARLEQPDQKSLLEIQAFVTQCTTRPTEELFKRQLQLEMLPRMLRRFILRWNMNSFSEKRATRIGTFSLSTLAGFNATNRLHPTICTTSLSYAPLDSDKRCIVTLLADHRILDGVVSARVLQELEEILCRDVVGELQCLSPEGDNTSTIRESP
;
A
#
# COMPACT_ATOMS: atom_id res chain seq x y z
N MET A 1 7.38 52.16 -9.02
CA MET A 1 7.72 50.73 -9.21
C MET A 1 6.53 50.08 -9.91
N SER A 2 6.61 49.92 -11.23
CA SER A 2 5.58 49.25 -12.02
C SER A 2 5.80 47.72 -11.84
N GLY A 3 4.93 47.09 -11.05
CA GLY A 3 4.95 45.63 -10.92
C GLY A 3 4.70 44.97 -12.29
N GLU A 4 5.40 43.91 -12.59
CA GLU A 4 5.08 43.10 -13.76
C GLU A 4 3.63 42.60 -13.72
N PRO A 5 2.89 42.63 -14.85
CA PRO A 5 1.51 42.18 -14.85
C PRO A 5 1.41 40.68 -14.57
N ILE A 6 0.50 40.31 -13.69
CA ILE A 6 0.20 38.89 -13.38
C ILE A 6 -0.28 38.21 -14.66
N ARG A 7 0.42 37.18 -15.11
CA ARG A 7 0.08 36.40 -16.32
C ARG A 7 -0.35 34.98 -15.93
N VAL A 8 -1.41 34.49 -16.56
CA VAL A 8 -1.89 33.10 -16.40
C VAL A 8 -1.52 32.32 -17.66
N SER A 9 -0.74 31.24 -17.49
CA SER A 9 -0.45 30.31 -18.56
C SER A 9 -1.37 29.08 -18.46
N ARG A 10 -1.74 28.48 -19.60
CA ARG A 10 -2.54 27.26 -19.66
C ARG A 10 -1.66 26.11 -20.14
N GLN A 11 -1.58 25.05 -19.35
CA GLN A 11 -0.86 23.83 -19.66
C GLN A 11 -1.80 22.64 -19.69
N LEU A 12 -1.63 21.72 -20.65
CA LEU A 12 -2.35 20.44 -20.64
C LEU A 12 -1.79 19.53 -19.54
N LEU A 13 -2.68 18.74 -18.94
CA LEU A 13 -2.26 17.76 -17.95
C LEU A 13 -1.39 16.70 -18.62
N SER A 14 -0.22 16.42 -18.05
CA SER A 14 0.70 15.39 -18.56
C SER A 14 0.08 13.99 -18.48
N LYS A 15 0.54 13.07 -19.32
CA LYS A 15 0.11 11.65 -19.26
C LYS A 15 0.46 11.02 -17.91
N ALA A 16 1.57 11.40 -17.29
CA ALA A 16 2.00 10.95 -15.98
C ALA A 16 0.98 11.26 -14.85
N ARG A 17 0.23 12.36 -15.01
CA ARG A 17 -0.82 12.79 -14.07
C ARG A 17 -2.21 12.25 -14.39
N ALA A 18 -2.41 11.60 -15.52
CA ALA A 18 -3.73 11.20 -15.99
C ALA A 18 -4.43 10.22 -15.02
N CYS A 19 -3.80 9.10 -14.66
CA CYS A 19 -4.37 8.13 -13.73
C CYS A 19 -4.54 8.70 -12.32
N VAL A 20 -3.55 9.47 -11.83
CA VAL A 20 -3.60 10.09 -10.50
C VAL A 20 -4.78 11.06 -10.39
N SER A 21 -5.00 11.90 -11.43
CA SER A 21 -6.14 12.82 -11.51
C SER A 21 -7.49 12.10 -11.49
N ASP A 22 -7.58 10.94 -12.16
CA ASP A 22 -8.82 10.17 -12.17
C ASP A 22 -9.07 9.47 -10.84
N ILE A 23 -8.03 8.88 -10.23
CA ILE A 23 -8.10 8.30 -8.88
C ILE A 23 -8.50 9.38 -7.87
N ALA A 24 -7.88 10.56 -7.91
CA ALA A 24 -8.24 11.68 -7.02
C ALA A 24 -9.71 12.08 -7.16
N SER A 25 -10.21 12.20 -8.40
CA SER A 25 -11.61 12.54 -8.67
C SER A 25 -12.60 11.45 -8.20
N LEU A 26 -12.22 10.17 -8.26
CA LEU A 26 -13.05 9.06 -7.79
C LEU A 26 -13.00 8.92 -6.26
N SER A 27 -11.83 9.15 -5.67
CA SER A 27 -11.58 9.13 -4.23
C SER A 27 -12.45 10.14 -3.46
N GLN A 28 -12.71 11.31 -4.03
CA GLN A 28 -13.57 12.35 -3.43
C GLN A 28 -14.99 11.86 -3.12
N LYS A 29 -15.44 10.76 -3.75
CA LYS A 29 -16.78 10.18 -3.52
C LYS A 29 -16.80 9.12 -2.42
N ILE A 30 -15.66 8.83 -1.85
CA ILE A 30 -15.50 7.85 -0.78
C ILE A 30 -15.30 8.63 0.53
N PRO A 31 -16.14 8.42 1.55
CA PRO A 31 -16.02 9.11 2.83
C PRO A 31 -14.87 8.51 3.65
N PHE A 32 -13.65 8.85 3.26
CA PHE A 32 -12.45 8.42 3.98
C PHE A 32 -12.26 9.18 5.28
N PHE A 33 -11.80 8.45 6.31
CA PHE A 33 -11.33 9.04 7.55
C PHE A 33 -9.99 8.41 7.95
N PRO A 34 -9.05 9.20 8.48
CA PRO A 34 -7.78 8.71 8.98
C PRO A 34 -7.88 8.32 10.45
N VAL A 35 -7.27 7.20 10.82
CA VAL A 35 -6.98 6.82 12.20
C VAL A 35 -5.47 6.65 12.33
N GLU A 36 -4.89 7.22 13.38
CA GLU A 36 -3.44 7.20 13.60
C GLU A 36 -3.09 6.51 14.90
N ARG A 37 -1.96 5.81 14.90
CA ARG A 37 -1.35 5.21 16.06
C ARG A 37 0.16 5.44 16.03
N VAL A 38 0.72 5.87 17.15
CA VAL A 38 2.17 5.84 17.38
C VAL A 38 2.54 4.43 17.79
N MET A 39 3.36 3.75 16.99
CA MET A 39 3.82 2.38 17.22
C MET A 39 5.27 2.38 17.67
N ASP A 40 5.60 1.54 18.64
CA ASP A 40 6.99 1.25 19.01
C ASP A 40 7.53 0.13 18.11
N LEU A 41 8.40 0.51 17.18
CA LEU A 41 9.02 -0.40 16.22
C LEU A 41 10.49 -0.72 16.55
N GLY A 42 10.95 -0.44 17.77
CA GLY A 42 12.28 -0.77 18.25
C GLY A 42 12.67 -2.23 18.01
N PRO A 43 11.82 -3.21 18.43
CA PRO A 43 12.09 -4.63 18.19
C PRO A 43 12.24 -4.98 16.70
N VAL A 44 11.36 -4.41 15.83
CA VAL A 44 11.41 -4.62 14.39
C VAL A 44 12.67 -4.00 13.77
N ALA A 45 13.02 -2.78 14.20
CA ALA A 45 14.22 -2.07 13.73
C ALA A 45 15.50 -2.86 14.07
N PHE A 46 15.57 -3.42 15.27
CA PHE A 46 16.69 -4.25 15.72
C PHE A 46 16.80 -5.54 14.89
N ALA A 47 15.70 -6.32 14.81
CA ALA A 47 15.68 -7.57 14.05
C ALA A 47 16.00 -7.35 12.56
N ARG A 48 15.54 -6.23 11.99
CA ARG A 48 15.81 -5.85 10.61
C ARG A 48 17.28 -5.56 10.33
N VAL A 49 18.00 -4.96 11.27
CA VAL A 49 19.45 -4.67 11.13
C VAL A 49 20.25 -5.97 11.25
N SER A 50 19.81 -6.91 12.09
CA SER A 50 20.46 -8.20 12.32
C SER A 50 20.24 -9.22 11.19
N ALA A 51 19.23 -9.01 10.34
CA ALA A 51 18.93 -9.90 9.23
C ALA A 51 20.03 -9.87 8.15
N SER A 52 20.41 -11.05 7.62
CA SER A 52 21.43 -11.19 6.56
C SER A 52 21.03 -10.53 5.23
N SER A 53 19.75 -10.33 5.02
CA SER A 53 19.18 -9.69 3.83
C SER A 53 18.53 -8.35 4.20
N ARG A 54 18.78 -7.34 3.38
CA ARG A 54 18.17 -6.00 3.58
C ARG A 54 16.68 -6.01 3.25
N ILE A 55 15.82 -5.99 4.27
CA ILE A 55 14.37 -5.88 4.13
C ILE A 55 13.95 -4.42 4.34
N GLY A 56 13.21 -3.85 3.40
CA GLY A 56 12.67 -2.49 3.47
C GLY A 56 11.38 -2.42 4.29
N TRP A 57 11.12 -1.27 4.90
CA TRP A 57 9.91 -1.02 5.67
C TRP A 57 8.62 -1.25 4.87
N ALA A 58 8.62 -0.96 3.56
CA ALA A 58 7.48 -1.22 2.71
C ALA A 58 7.13 -2.73 2.65
N ALA A 59 8.13 -3.61 2.55
CA ALA A 59 7.90 -5.06 2.57
C ALA A 59 7.35 -5.52 3.92
N ILE A 60 7.92 -5.00 5.02
CA ILE A 60 7.48 -5.28 6.40
C ILE A 60 6.01 -4.89 6.60
N PHE A 61 5.63 -3.67 6.25
CA PHE A 61 4.25 -3.20 6.41
C PHE A 61 3.26 -3.91 5.47
N LEU A 62 3.67 -4.25 4.24
CA LEU A 62 2.86 -5.06 3.32
C LEU A 62 2.55 -6.44 3.90
N LYS A 63 3.57 -7.13 4.44
CA LYS A 63 3.41 -8.45 5.09
C LYS A 63 2.50 -8.33 6.31
N ALA A 64 2.84 -7.45 7.24
CA ALA A 64 2.12 -7.31 8.51
C ALA A 64 0.65 -6.96 8.29
N TYR A 65 0.34 -5.97 7.42
CA TYR A 65 -1.05 -5.60 7.16
C TYR A 65 -1.84 -6.72 6.47
N ALA A 66 -1.22 -7.48 5.58
CA ALA A 66 -1.87 -8.63 4.97
C ALA A 66 -2.18 -9.75 5.98
N LEU A 67 -1.31 -9.96 6.98
CA LEU A 67 -1.57 -10.90 8.09
C LEU A 67 -2.77 -10.44 8.94
N VAL A 68 -2.87 -9.14 9.26
CA VAL A 68 -4.07 -8.57 9.91
C VAL A 68 -5.31 -8.77 9.03
N ALA A 69 -5.22 -8.44 7.73
CA ALA A 69 -6.33 -8.57 6.81
C ALA A 69 -6.80 -10.02 6.61
N ARG A 70 -5.93 -11.01 6.81
CA ARG A 70 -6.31 -12.43 6.82
C ARG A 70 -7.25 -12.75 7.96
N ARG A 71 -7.03 -12.15 9.14
CA ARG A 71 -7.86 -12.35 10.34
C ARG A 71 -9.16 -11.54 10.29
N HIS A 72 -9.16 -10.40 9.60
CA HIS A 72 -10.29 -9.47 9.50
C HIS A 72 -10.83 -9.39 8.06
N PRO A 73 -11.86 -10.17 7.69
CA PRO A 73 -12.45 -10.15 6.35
C PRO A 73 -12.90 -8.75 5.89
N VAL A 74 -13.30 -7.88 6.81
CA VAL A 74 -13.70 -6.49 6.52
C VAL A 74 -12.59 -5.69 5.82
N LEU A 75 -11.31 -5.98 6.07
CA LEU A 75 -10.15 -5.34 5.40
C LEU A 75 -9.94 -5.83 3.96
N ARG A 76 -10.63 -6.90 3.57
CA ARG A 76 -10.65 -7.44 2.21
C ARG A 76 -11.98 -7.18 1.50
N SER A 77 -12.83 -6.33 2.13
CA SER A 77 -14.17 -6.00 1.64
C SER A 77 -14.20 -4.64 0.98
N TRP A 78 -15.18 -4.39 0.14
CA TRP A 78 -15.43 -3.08 -0.47
C TRP A 78 -16.91 -2.84 -0.68
N TYR A 79 -17.27 -1.57 -0.66
CA TYR A 79 -18.62 -1.11 -0.93
C TYR A 79 -18.92 -1.15 -2.42
N VAL A 80 -20.01 -1.79 -2.80
CA VAL A 80 -20.56 -1.82 -4.16
C VAL A 80 -21.82 -0.99 -4.18
N SER A 81 -21.79 0.13 -4.93
CA SER A 81 -22.94 1.01 -5.09
C SER A 81 -23.87 0.50 -6.18
N GLY A 82 -25.17 0.62 -5.97
CA GLY A 82 -26.21 0.22 -6.92
C GLY A 82 -27.58 0.45 -6.36
N PHE A 83 -28.62 -0.04 -7.03
CA PHE A 83 -30.00 0.00 -6.55
C PHE A 83 -30.15 -0.67 -5.17
N MET A 84 -29.47 -1.80 -4.97
CA MET A 84 -29.25 -2.41 -3.66
C MET A 84 -27.75 -2.40 -3.39
N SER A 85 -27.31 -1.43 -2.56
CA SER A 85 -25.91 -1.36 -2.17
C SER A 85 -25.56 -2.55 -1.28
N HIS A 86 -24.37 -3.14 -1.50
CA HIS A 86 -23.89 -4.28 -0.73
C HIS A 86 -22.38 -4.22 -0.51
N VAL A 87 -21.90 -5.09 0.36
CA VAL A 87 -20.47 -5.28 0.62
C VAL A 87 -20.01 -6.56 -0.04
N ALA A 88 -18.98 -6.46 -0.87
CA ALA A 88 -18.30 -7.62 -1.45
C ALA A 88 -17.02 -7.90 -0.68
N THR A 89 -16.71 -9.17 -0.42
CA THR A 89 -15.53 -9.61 0.33
C THR A 89 -14.70 -10.57 -0.51
N CYS A 90 -13.40 -10.31 -0.64
CA CYS A 90 -12.46 -11.21 -1.30
C CYS A 90 -11.94 -12.28 -0.32
N SER A 91 -11.72 -13.50 -0.80
CA SER A 91 -11.13 -14.59 -0.01
C SER A 91 -9.68 -14.32 0.36
N ALA A 92 -8.95 -13.56 -0.47
CA ALA A 92 -7.53 -13.26 -0.29
C ALA A 92 -7.24 -11.75 -0.32
N SER A 93 -6.11 -11.35 0.26
CA SER A 93 -5.62 -9.97 0.21
C SER A 93 -4.90 -9.70 -1.11
N VAL A 94 -5.12 -8.52 -1.68
CA VAL A 94 -4.33 -7.97 -2.78
C VAL A 94 -3.86 -6.58 -2.39
N ALA A 95 -2.56 -6.42 -2.21
CA ALA A 95 -1.95 -5.14 -1.89
C ALA A 95 -1.72 -4.30 -3.15
N THR A 96 -1.96 -3.00 -3.06
CA THR A 96 -1.53 -2.02 -4.06
C THR A 96 -0.43 -1.16 -3.47
N LEU A 97 0.78 -1.27 -4.00
CA LEU A 97 1.91 -0.43 -3.63
C LEU A 97 1.99 0.78 -4.56
N ALA A 98 1.96 1.98 -3.99
CA ALA A 98 2.21 3.22 -4.71
C ALA A 98 3.73 3.47 -4.79
N VAL A 99 4.27 3.55 -6.00
CA VAL A 99 5.72 3.72 -6.26
C VAL A 99 5.92 4.97 -7.09
N ASN A 100 6.73 5.90 -6.59
CA ASN A 100 7.17 7.05 -7.37
C ASN A 100 8.43 6.69 -8.17
N ARG A 101 8.44 7.06 -9.45
CA ARG A 101 9.60 6.92 -10.33
C ARG A 101 9.76 8.19 -11.15
N MET A 102 11.02 8.62 -11.28
CA MET A 102 11.37 9.70 -12.20
C MET A 102 11.43 9.17 -13.64
N GLU A 103 10.60 9.69 -14.51
CA GLU A 103 10.58 9.35 -15.95
C GLU A 103 10.55 10.61 -16.80
N ASN A 104 11.50 10.73 -17.72
CA ASN A 104 11.62 11.89 -18.61
C ASN A 104 11.64 13.24 -17.85
N GLY A 105 12.25 13.28 -16.67
CA GLY A 105 12.35 14.48 -15.85
C GLY A 105 11.07 14.84 -15.08
N GLU A 106 10.06 13.97 -15.07
CA GLU A 106 8.80 14.15 -14.33
C GLU A 106 8.59 13.02 -13.32
N ASP A 107 8.15 13.38 -12.10
CA ASP A 107 7.71 12.41 -11.09
C ASP A 107 6.43 11.73 -11.52
N ARG A 108 6.46 10.40 -11.60
CA ARG A 108 5.33 9.59 -12.00
C ARG A 108 4.98 8.54 -10.98
N LEU A 109 3.69 8.48 -10.63
CA LEU A 109 3.18 7.53 -9.65
C LEU A 109 2.66 6.27 -10.35
N TRP A 110 3.21 5.13 -9.93
CA TRP A 110 2.85 3.82 -10.42
C TRP A 110 2.16 3.01 -9.31
N PHE A 111 1.26 2.10 -9.71
CA PHE A 111 0.51 1.26 -8.79
C PHE A 111 0.78 -0.20 -9.09
N ALA A 112 1.63 -0.83 -8.29
CA ALA A 112 1.95 -2.25 -8.37
C ALA A 112 0.98 -3.09 -7.53
N ARG A 113 0.63 -4.31 -7.97
CA ARG A 113 -0.25 -5.24 -7.25
C ARG A 113 0.53 -6.46 -6.83
N LEU A 114 0.35 -6.83 -5.56
CA LEU A 114 0.90 -8.04 -4.97
C LEU A 114 -0.26 -8.87 -4.41
N GLU A 115 -0.46 -10.04 -4.98
CA GLU A 115 -1.49 -10.98 -4.53
C GLU A 115 -0.97 -11.80 -3.37
N GLN A 116 -1.85 -12.00 -2.37
CA GLN A 116 -1.61 -12.85 -1.20
C GLN A 116 -0.28 -12.55 -0.46
N PRO A 117 0.00 -11.29 -0.07
CA PRO A 117 1.25 -10.98 0.63
C PRO A 117 1.37 -11.67 2.00
N ASP A 118 0.27 -12.08 2.61
CA ASP A 118 0.25 -12.87 3.84
C ASP A 118 0.87 -14.28 3.67
N GLN A 119 0.83 -14.85 2.46
CA GLN A 119 1.40 -16.17 2.15
C GLN A 119 2.84 -16.11 1.64
N LYS A 120 3.35 -14.92 1.32
CA LYS A 120 4.71 -14.72 0.82
C LYS A 120 5.70 -14.46 1.95
N SER A 121 6.93 -14.90 1.79
CA SER A 121 8.03 -14.54 2.68
C SER A 121 8.40 -13.05 2.54
N LEU A 122 9.04 -12.50 3.57
CA LEU A 122 9.58 -11.13 3.52
C LEU A 122 10.56 -10.94 2.36
N LEU A 123 11.35 -11.97 2.02
CA LEU A 123 12.28 -11.94 0.88
C LEU A 123 11.54 -11.82 -0.45
N GLU A 124 10.46 -12.59 -0.66
CA GLU A 124 9.65 -12.50 -1.87
C GLU A 124 8.96 -11.14 -2.00
N ILE A 125 8.44 -10.59 -0.88
CA ILE A 125 7.82 -9.26 -0.88
C ILE A 125 8.89 -8.19 -1.15
N GLN A 126 10.08 -8.31 -0.56
CA GLN A 126 11.19 -7.40 -0.82
C GLN A 126 11.64 -7.46 -2.27
N ALA A 127 11.75 -8.66 -2.85
CA ALA A 127 12.08 -8.82 -4.27
C ALA A 127 11.03 -8.13 -5.17
N PHE A 128 9.75 -8.28 -4.84
CA PHE A 128 8.67 -7.55 -5.53
C PHE A 128 8.83 -6.03 -5.42
N VAL A 129 9.06 -5.49 -4.22
CA VAL A 129 9.27 -4.04 -4.00
C VAL A 129 10.47 -3.54 -4.80
N THR A 130 11.57 -4.29 -4.82
CA THR A 130 12.76 -3.97 -5.61
C THR A 130 12.45 -3.96 -7.10
N GLN A 131 11.74 -4.97 -7.60
CA GLN A 131 11.31 -5.03 -9.01
C GLN A 131 10.44 -3.81 -9.40
N CYS A 132 9.57 -3.36 -8.51
CA CYS A 132 8.73 -2.18 -8.76
C CYS A 132 9.53 -0.89 -8.95
N THR A 133 10.76 -0.82 -8.44
CA THR A 133 11.64 0.35 -8.57
C THR A 133 12.67 0.21 -9.68
N THR A 134 13.07 -1.01 -10.05
CA THR A 134 14.21 -1.28 -10.95
C THR A 134 13.83 -1.79 -12.34
N ARG A 135 12.76 -2.60 -12.47
CA ARG A 135 12.37 -3.18 -13.77
C ARG A 135 11.76 -2.14 -14.71
N PRO A 136 11.82 -2.37 -16.04
CA PRO A 136 11.15 -1.52 -17.02
C PRO A 136 9.65 -1.37 -16.73
N THR A 137 9.14 -0.15 -16.84
CA THR A 137 7.74 0.18 -16.55
C THR A 137 6.77 -0.50 -17.51
N GLU A 138 7.19 -0.72 -18.74
CA GLU A 138 6.42 -1.39 -19.78
C GLU A 138 6.12 -2.85 -19.47
N GLU A 139 6.95 -3.50 -18.65
CA GLU A 139 6.74 -4.87 -18.21
C GLU A 139 5.78 -4.97 -17.03
N LEU A 140 5.98 -4.13 -16.02
CA LEU A 140 5.27 -4.22 -14.74
C LEU A 140 3.94 -3.49 -14.74
N PHE A 141 3.87 -2.34 -15.43
CA PHE A 141 2.72 -1.44 -15.36
C PHE A 141 1.91 -1.38 -16.67
N LYS A 142 1.95 -2.46 -17.48
CA LYS A 142 1.23 -2.56 -18.77
C LYS A 142 -0.21 -2.07 -18.70
N ARG A 143 -0.95 -2.49 -17.66
CA ARG A 143 -2.37 -2.10 -17.49
C ARG A 143 -2.54 -0.61 -17.23
N GLN A 144 -1.66 0.00 -16.44
CA GLN A 144 -1.72 1.43 -16.21
C GLN A 144 -1.40 2.20 -17.47
N LEU A 145 -0.38 1.79 -18.21
CA LEU A 145 -0.03 2.38 -19.51
C LEU A 145 -1.18 2.28 -20.51
N GLN A 146 -1.82 1.12 -20.63
CA GLN A 146 -2.99 0.93 -21.49
C GLN A 146 -4.16 1.85 -21.10
N LEU A 147 -4.42 2.01 -19.81
CA LEU A 147 -5.45 2.93 -19.32
C LEU A 147 -5.13 4.38 -19.65
N GLU A 148 -3.87 4.80 -19.53
CA GLU A 148 -3.43 6.17 -19.79
C GLU A 148 -3.53 6.55 -21.29
N MET A 149 -3.49 5.57 -22.18
CA MET A 149 -3.74 5.80 -23.62
C MET A 149 -5.20 6.07 -23.97
N LEU A 150 -6.12 5.72 -23.07
CA LEU A 150 -7.55 5.91 -23.32
C LEU A 150 -7.99 7.35 -23.08
N PRO A 151 -9.02 7.83 -23.79
CA PRO A 151 -9.66 9.11 -23.49
C PRO A 151 -10.15 9.15 -22.05
N ARG A 152 -10.07 10.33 -21.41
CA ARG A 152 -10.40 10.54 -19.99
C ARG A 152 -11.76 9.96 -19.59
N MET A 153 -12.80 10.14 -20.41
CA MET A 153 -14.15 9.66 -20.11
C MET A 153 -14.19 8.13 -20.04
N LEU A 154 -13.57 7.45 -21.01
CA LEU A 154 -13.51 5.98 -21.06
C LEU A 154 -12.67 5.41 -19.91
N ARG A 155 -11.54 6.04 -19.60
CA ARG A 155 -10.69 5.65 -18.48
C ARG A 155 -11.42 5.74 -17.14
N ARG A 156 -12.14 6.85 -16.89
CA ARG A 156 -12.97 7.03 -15.69
C ARG A 156 -14.12 6.04 -15.62
N PHE A 157 -14.76 5.76 -16.74
CA PHE A 157 -15.81 4.75 -16.82
C PHE A 157 -15.26 3.37 -16.43
N ILE A 158 -14.13 2.93 -16.99
CA ILE A 158 -13.49 1.66 -16.66
C ILE A 158 -13.09 1.59 -15.18
N LEU A 159 -12.49 2.65 -14.62
CA LEU A 159 -12.14 2.69 -13.21
C LEU A 159 -13.37 2.60 -12.31
N ARG A 160 -14.42 3.36 -12.62
CA ARG A 160 -15.69 3.35 -11.87
C ARG A 160 -16.38 1.98 -11.96
N TRP A 161 -16.38 1.37 -13.14
CA TRP A 161 -16.91 0.02 -13.33
C TRP A 161 -16.17 -1.00 -12.47
N ASN A 162 -14.82 -0.96 -12.48
CA ASN A 162 -14.02 -1.85 -11.66
C ASN A 162 -14.27 -1.62 -10.16
N MET A 163 -14.40 -0.38 -9.71
CA MET A 163 -14.68 -0.06 -8.29
C MET A 163 -16.00 -0.69 -7.81
N ASN A 164 -17.02 -0.71 -8.65
CA ASN A 164 -18.35 -1.22 -8.32
C ASN A 164 -18.56 -2.68 -8.73
N SER A 165 -17.52 -3.39 -9.13
CA SER A 165 -17.61 -4.81 -9.46
C SER A 165 -17.56 -5.66 -8.19
N PHE A 166 -18.40 -6.68 -8.11
CA PHE A 166 -18.37 -7.71 -7.06
C PHE A 166 -17.51 -8.92 -7.42
N SER A 167 -16.80 -8.89 -8.54
CA SER A 167 -15.96 -9.99 -9.00
C SER A 167 -14.52 -9.89 -8.46
N GLU A 168 -13.81 -11.01 -8.43
CA GLU A 168 -12.37 -11.10 -8.07
C GLU A 168 -11.50 -10.15 -8.91
N LYS A 169 -11.94 -9.82 -10.13
CA LYS A 169 -11.26 -8.85 -11.01
C LYS A 169 -11.12 -7.46 -10.36
N ARG A 170 -12.03 -7.08 -9.45
CA ARG A 170 -11.90 -5.84 -8.69
C ARG A 170 -10.68 -5.90 -7.78
N ALA A 171 -10.50 -6.96 -7.01
CA ALA A 171 -9.36 -7.13 -6.12
C ALA A 171 -8.03 -7.14 -6.90
N THR A 172 -7.92 -7.89 -7.99
CA THR A 172 -6.70 -7.99 -8.79
C THR A 172 -6.38 -6.70 -9.58
N ARG A 173 -7.39 -5.88 -9.90
CA ARG A 173 -7.20 -4.63 -10.66
C ARG A 173 -6.97 -3.40 -9.79
N ILE A 174 -7.60 -3.34 -8.62
CA ILE A 174 -7.55 -2.18 -7.72
C ILE A 174 -6.74 -2.50 -6.46
N GLY A 175 -6.85 -3.71 -5.95
CA GLY A 175 -6.35 -4.11 -4.63
C GLY A 175 -7.45 -4.10 -3.57
N THR A 176 -7.27 -4.83 -2.49
CA THR A 176 -8.13 -4.79 -1.31
C THR A 176 -7.69 -3.68 -0.37
N PHE A 177 -6.39 -3.44 -0.29
CA PHE A 177 -5.79 -2.32 0.43
C PHE A 177 -4.63 -1.71 -0.36
N SER A 178 -4.20 -0.52 0.03
CA SER A 178 -3.01 0.12 -0.55
C SER A 178 -1.99 0.49 0.52
N LEU A 179 -0.73 0.59 0.09
CA LEU A 179 0.37 1.15 0.87
C LEU A 179 0.93 2.34 0.09
N SER A 180 0.94 3.52 0.74
CA SER A 180 1.51 4.73 0.17
C SER A 180 2.26 5.48 1.27
N THR A 181 3.55 5.69 1.13
CA THR A 181 4.37 6.33 2.14
C THR A 181 5.33 7.35 1.53
N LEU A 182 5.63 8.39 2.28
CA LEU A 182 6.66 9.38 1.99
C LEU A 182 7.83 9.32 2.98
N ALA A 183 7.92 8.25 3.78
CA ALA A 183 8.98 8.08 4.78
C ALA A 183 10.39 8.13 4.18
N GLY A 184 10.57 7.67 2.94
CA GLY A 184 11.82 7.78 2.20
C GLY A 184 12.25 9.23 1.89
N PHE A 185 11.33 10.19 1.96
CA PHE A 185 11.55 11.63 1.80
C PHE A 185 11.50 12.38 3.14
N ASN A 186 11.56 11.66 4.25
CA ASN A 186 11.40 12.20 5.61
C ASN A 186 10.10 13.00 5.80
N ALA A 187 9.01 12.52 5.20
CA ALA A 187 7.70 13.16 5.23
C ALA A 187 6.58 12.15 5.55
N THR A 188 5.43 12.66 5.98
CA THR A 188 4.22 11.87 6.25
C THR A 188 3.08 12.29 5.35
N ASN A 189 2.21 11.35 5.01
CA ASN A 189 0.95 11.62 4.33
C ASN A 189 -0.21 11.02 5.11
N ARG A 190 -1.02 11.87 5.72
CA ARG A 190 -2.20 11.46 6.50
C ARG A 190 -3.41 11.16 5.61
N LEU A 191 -3.52 11.91 4.53
CA LEU A 191 -4.64 11.81 3.60
C LEU A 191 -4.12 11.88 2.17
N HIS A 192 -4.42 10.86 1.39
CA HIS A 192 -4.06 10.79 -0.03
C HIS A 192 -5.17 10.10 -0.82
N PRO A 193 -5.30 10.41 -2.11
CA PRO A 193 -6.29 9.77 -2.97
C PRO A 193 -6.05 8.26 -3.08
N THR A 194 -7.08 7.48 -2.77
CA THR A 194 -7.10 6.03 -2.99
C THR A 194 -8.48 5.59 -3.42
N ILE A 195 -8.56 4.42 -4.07
CA ILE A 195 -9.82 3.75 -4.42
C ILE A 195 -9.89 2.33 -3.82
N CYS A 196 -8.91 1.98 -2.97
CA CYS A 196 -8.99 0.82 -2.09
C CYS A 196 -9.86 1.15 -0.88
N THR A 197 -10.39 0.15 -0.21
CA THR A 197 -11.20 0.33 0.99
C THR A 197 -10.37 0.88 2.14
N THR A 198 -9.11 0.44 2.24
CA THR A 198 -8.15 0.97 3.20
C THR A 198 -6.85 1.33 2.53
N SER A 199 -6.15 2.32 3.09
CA SER A 199 -4.79 2.65 2.70
C SER A 199 -3.94 2.87 3.92
N LEU A 200 -2.83 2.16 3.99
CA LEU A 200 -1.85 2.31 5.06
C LEU A 200 -0.77 3.30 4.62
N SER A 201 -0.34 4.14 5.54
CA SER A 201 0.87 4.93 5.40
C SER A 201 1.63 4.93 6.72
N TYR A 202 2.94 5.13 6.67
CA TYR A 202 3.80 5.24 7.83
C TYR A 202 4.78 6.39 7.68
N ALA A 203 5.07 7.04 8.79
CA ALA A 203 6.04 8.12 8.92
C ALA A 203 7.48 7.57 8.98
N PRO A 204 8.50 8.41 8.84
CA PRO A 204 9.86 8.06 9.29
C PRO A 204 9.87 7.67 10.76
N LEU A 205 10.76 6.76 11.14
CA LEU A 205 10.99 6.45 12.54
C LEU A 205 11.71 7.63 13.21
N ASP A 206 11.29 7.97 14.43
CA ASP A 206 11.99 8.93 15.27
C ASP A 206 13.25 8.32 15.94
N SER A 207 13.91 9.11 16.81
CA SER A 207 15.11 8.67 17.57
C SER A 207 14.83 7.45 18.46
N ASP A 208 13.63 7.36 19.01
CA ASP A 208 13.17 6.29 19.90
C ASP A 208 12.62 5.08 19.15
N LYS A 209 12.77 5.06 17.81
CA LYS A 209 12.24 4.02 16.91
C LYS A 209 10.72 3.95 16.90
N ARG A 210 10.03 5.02 17.28
CA ARG A 210 8.58 5.14 17.15
C ARG A 210 8.21 5.62 15.76
N CYS A 211 7.05 5.16 15.29
CA CYS A 211 6.53 5.48 13.97
C CYS A 211 5.04 5.84 14.06
N ILE A 212 4.66 6.96 13.46
CA ILE A 212 3.23 7.26 13.25
C ILE A 212 2.76 6.44 12.07
N VAL A 213 1.80 5.56 12.31
CA VAL A 213 1.14 4.77 11.27
C VAL A 213 -0.29 5.25 11.12
N THR A 214 -0.67 5.60 9.90
CA THR A 214 -2.00 6.08 9.54
C THR A 214 -2.74 5.02 8.73
N LEU A 215 -3.93 4.65 9.16
CA LEU A 215 -4.89 3.86 8.40
C LEU A 215 -5.99 4.79 7.90
N LEU A 216 -6.03 4.99 6.60
CA LEU A 216 -7.12 5.66 5.91
C LEU A 216 -8.18 4.62 5.56
N ALA A 217 -9.41 4.79 6.02
CA ALA A 217 -10.48 3.81 5.88
C ALA A 217 -11.76 4.41 5.28
N ASP A 218 -12.43 3.62 4.43
CA ASP A 218 -13.77 3.95 3.90
C ASP A 218 -14.82 3.76 5.00
N HIS A 219 -15.42 4.86 5.46
CA HIS A 219 -16.38 4.87 6.58
C HIS A 219 -17.70 4.12 6.29
N ARG A 220 -17.93 3.73 5.03
CA ARG A 220 -19.07 2.86 4.68
C ARG A 220 -18.81 1.39 5.03
N ILE A 221 -17.56 1.03 5.32
CA ILE A 221 -17.10 -0.34 5.58
C ILE A 221 -16.53 -0.49 6.98
N LEU A 222 -15.75 0.49 7.46
CA LEU A 222 -15.08 0.46 8.76
C LEU A 222 -15.47 1.66 9.61
N ASP A 223 -15.53 1.41 10.93
CA ASP A 223 -15.67 2.44 11.96
C ASP A 223 -14.34 2.73 12.64
N GLY A 224 -14.28 3.84 13.37
CA GLY A 224 -13.08 4.29 14.08
C GLY A 224 -12.57 3.26 15.08
N VAL A 225 -13.46 2.60 15.83
CA VAL A 225 -13.08 1.56 16.83
C VAL A 225 -12.45 0.35 16.14
N VAL A 226 -13.03 -0.11 15.02
CA VAL A 226 -12.48 -1.24 14.25
C VAL A 226 -11.11 -0.86 13.69
N SER A 227 -10.97 0.34 13.14
CA SER A 227 -9.70 0.85 12.59
C SER A 227 -8.62 0.97 13.68
N ALA A 228 -8.98 1.41 14.89
CA ALA A 228 -8.04 1.49 16.02
C ALA A 228 -7.56 0.10 16.47
N ARG A 229 -8.46 -0.89 16.56
CA ARG A 229 -8.10 -2.29 16.86
C ARG A 229 -7.21 -2.90 15.79
N VAL A 230 -7.48 -2.64 14.53
CA VAL A 230 -6.64 -3.07 13.39
C VAL A 230 -5.23 -2.51 13.52
N LEU A 231 -5.07 -1.24 13.89
CA LEU A 231 -3.74 -0.64 14.11
C LEU A 231 -3.03 -1.22 15.33
N GLN A 232 -3.76 -1.54 16.39
CA GLN A 232 -3.20 -2.23 17.56
C GLN A 232 -2.68 -3.62 17.17
N GLU A 233 -3.49 -4.43 16.51
CA GLU A 233 -3.10 -5.77 16.07
C GLU A 233 -1.95 -5.72 15.04
N LEU A 234 -1.91 -4.67 14.20
CA LEU A 234 -0.80 -4.45 13.28
C LEU A 234 0.53 -4.28 14.03
N GLU A 235 0.56 -3.49 15.10
CA GLU A 235 1.74 -3.33 15.95
C GLU A 235 2.16 -4.66 16.60
N GLU A 236 1.21 -5.43 17.12
CA GLU A 236 1.46 -6.75 17.71
C GLU A 236 2.07 -7.73 16.68
N ILE A 237 1.52 -7.78 15.46
CA ILE A 237 2.03 -8.62 14.37
C ILE A 237 3.43 -8.16 13.93
N LEU A 238 3.67 -6.85 13.84
CA LEU A 238 4.98 -6.31 13.52
C LEU A 238 6.02 -6.75 14.55
N CYS A 239 5.71 -6.61 15.84
CA CYS A 239 6.64 -6.91 16.92
C CYS A 239 6.80 -8.40 17.24
N ARG A 240 5.89 -9.27 16.80
CA ARG A 240 5.95 -10.71 17.04
C ARG A 240 6.22 -11.50 15.76
N ASP A 241 5.28 -11.50 14.83
CA ASP A 241 5.31 -12.41 13.68
C ASP A 241 6.37 -11.98 12.66
N VAL A 242 6.49 -10.66 12.39
CA VAL A 242 7.50 -10.11 11.49
C VAL A 242 8.89 -10.15 12.10
N VAL A 243 9.03 -9.86 13.40
CA VAL A 243 10.31 -10.00 14.12
C VAL A 243 10.80 -11.44 14.06
N GLY A 244 9.90 -12.41 14.32
CA GLY A 244 10.25 -13.83 14.22
C GLY A 244 10.76 -14.21 12.82
N GLU A 245 10.08 -13.77 11.75
CA GLU A 245 10.51 -14.00 10.38
C GLU A 245 11.86 -13.33 10.05
N LEU A 246 12.09 -12.11 10.56
CA LEU A 246 13.38 -11.41 10.39
C LEU A 246 14.53 -12.10 11.13
N GLN A 247 14.27 -12.64 12.32
CA GLN A 247 15.26 -13.41 13.09
C GLN A 247 15.66 -14.70 12.40
N CYS A 248 14.72 -15.39 11.74
CA CYS A 248 15.05 -16.55 10.91
C CYS A 248 15.96 -16.22 9.71
N LEU A 249 16.02 -14.96 9.31
CA LEU A 249 16.94 -14.46 8.27
C LEU A 249 18.31 -14.02 8.83
N SER A 250 18.57 -14.17 10.14
CA SER A 250 19.85 -13.83 10.75
C SER A 250 20.85 -14.99 10.64
N PRO A 251 22.17 -14.71 10.54
CA PRO A 251 23.19 -15.77 10.41
C PRO A 251 23.21 -16.78 11.56
N GLU A 252 22.71 -16.40 12.74
CA GLU A 252 22.59 -17.28 13.92
C GLU A 252 21.40 -18.27 13.82
N GLY A 253 20.42 -18.02 12.95
CA GLY A 253 19.25 -18.91 12.77
C GLY A 253 19.56 -20.19 11.99
N ASP A 254 20.66 -20.24 11.25
CA ASP A 254 21.04 -21.40 10.43
C ASP A 254 21.71 -22.53 11.24
N ASN A 255 22.10 -22.27 12.49
CA ASN A 255 22.80 -23.26 13.35
C ASN A 255 21.85 -24.17 14.16
N THR A 256 20.54 -23.99 14.12
CA THR A 256 19.61 -24.80 14.93
C THR A 256 18.98 -25.97 14.16
N SER A 257 19.25 -26.12 12.87
CA SER A 257 18.71 -27.23 12.06
C SER A 257 19.63 -28.46 11.91
N THR A 258 20.85 -28.44 12.51
CA THR A 258 21.85 -29.53 12.26
C THR A 258 22.13 -30.43 13.46
N ILE A 259 21.33 -30.37 14.53
CA ILE A 259 21.48 -31.31 15.66
C ILE A 259 20.15 -32.06 15.89
N ARG A 260 19.84 -33.00 14.99
CA ARG A 260 19.04 -34.19 15.27
C ARG A 260 19.26 -35.19 14.14
N GLU A 261 20.34 -35.97 14.28
CA GLU A 261 20.38 -37.36 13.82
C GLU A 261 21.78 -37.94 14.18
N SER A 262 21.78 -38.79 15.17
CA SER A 262 22.68 -39.95 15.26
C SER A 262 22.48 -40.64 16.60
N PRO A 263 22.72 -41.96 16.67
CA PRO A 263 21.76 -43.07 16.57
C PRO A 263 21.35 -43.59 17.93
#